data_45afe2cc020cc256727adbaac69b2d86
#
_entry.id   45afe2cc020cc256727adbaac69b2d86
#
_cell.length_a   1.000
_cell.length_b   1.000
_cell.length_c   1.000
_cell.angle_alpha   90.00
_cell.angle_beta   90.00
_cell.angle_gamma   90.00
#
_symmetry.space_group_name_H-M   'P 1'
#
loop_
_entity.id
_entity.type
_entity.pdbx_description
1 polymer ?
#
loop_
_entity_poly.entity_id
_entity_poly.type
_entity_poly.pdbx_seq_one_letter_code
_entity_poly.pdbx_strand_id
1 'polypeptide(L)' 'MIVVIGGVWKDTCGVITAMNHNKQTVTINVDLFGRETPVEVSFADVKKMN' A
#
# COMPACT_ATOMS: atom_id res chain seq x y z
N MET A 1 6.50 7.05 1.59
CA MET A 1 5.76 6.13 2.48
C MET A 1 4.30 6.51 2.51
N ILE A 2 3.44 5.55 2.52
CA ILE A 2 1.99 5.77 2.58
C ILE A 2 1.38 4.90 3.67
N VAL A 3 0.17 5.25 4.07
CA VAL A 3 -0.61 4.44 5.00
C VAL A 3 -1.89 3.99 4.30
N VAL A 4 -2.25 2.74 4.51
CA VAL A 4 -3.51 2.20 4.00
C VAL A 4 -4.62 2.59 4.97
N ILE A 5 -5.67 3.22 4.45
CA ILE A 5 -6.76 3.74 5.28
C ILE A 5 -8.05 2.95 5.13
N GLY A 6 -8.06 1.96 4.24
CA GLY A 6 -9.26 1.15 4.03
C GLY A 6 -8.91 -0.23 3.53
N GLY A 7 -9.91 -1.11 3.52
CA GLY A 7 -9.76 -2.47 3.05
C GLY A 7 -9.14 -3.39 4.08
N VAL A 8 -8.64 -4.52 3.60
CA VAL A 8 -8.07 -5.55 4.44
C VAL A 8 -6.79 -5.08 5.14
N TRP A 9 -6.06 -4.17 4.50
CA TRP A 9 -4.77 -3.70 4.98
C TRP A 9 -4.84 -2.37 5.72
N LYS A 10 -6.00 -2.04 6.23
CA LYS A 10 -6.21 -0.81 6.98
C LYS A 10 -5.20 -0.68 8.11
N ASP A 11 -4.70 0.54 8.31
CA ASP A 11 -3.70 0.87 9.34
C ASP A 11 -2.32 0.26 9.07
N THR A 12 -2.08 -0.19 7.85
CA THR A 12 -0.77 -0.71 7.46
C THR A 12 0.01 0.38 6.74
N CYS A 13 1.26 0.55 7.10
CA CYS A 13 2.16 1.46 6.42
C CYS A 13 3.08 0.68 5.49
N GLY A 14 3.45 1.29 4.39
CA GLY A 14 4.36 0.65 3.46
C GLY A 14 5.01 1.65 2.53
N VAL A 15 5.99 1.18 1.78
CA VAL A 15 6.70 1.97 0.79
C VAL A 15 6.19 1.60 -0.59
N ILE A 16 5.81 2.61 -1.37
CA ILE A 16 5.35 2.37 -2.73
C ILE A 16 6.51 1.87 -3.58
N THR A 17 6.33 0.72 -4.21
CA THR A 17 7.33 0.15 -5.10
C THR A 17 6.89 0.21 -6.56
N ALA A 18 5.59 0.31 -6.80
CA ALA A 18 5.05 0.40 -8.15
C ALA A 18 3.70 1.07 -8.13
N MET A 19 3.28 1.60 -9.26
CA MET A 19 1.97 2.22 -9.41
C MET A 19 1.37 1.74 -10.72
N ASN A 20 0.08 1.49 -10.72
CA ASN A 20 -0.66 1.12 -11.93
C ASN A 20 -1.77 2.12 -12.16
N HIS A 21 -1.54 3.03 -13.09
CA HIS A 21 -2.52 4.09 -13.38
C HIS A 21 -3.75 3.56 -14.10
N ASN A 22 -3.60 2.48 -14.85
CA ASN A 22 -4.74 1.88 -15.56
C ASN A 22 -5.75 1.29 -14.59
N LYS A 23 -5.26 0.65 -13.55
CA LYS A 23 -6.11 0.06 -12.51
C LYS A 23 -6.32 0.99 -11.34
N GLN A 24 -5.58 2.11 -11.30
CA GLN A 24 -5.60 3.06 -10.19
C GLN A 24 -5.25 2.37 -8.87
N THR A 25 -4.19 1.59 -8.91
CA THR A 25 -3.70 0.87 -7.74
C THR A 25 -2.22 1.15 -7.53
N VAL A 26 -1.76 0.92 -6.32
CA VAL A 26 -0.34 1.02 -5.99
C VAL A 26 0.09 -0.29 -5.35
N THR A 27 1.34 -0.65 -5.59
CA THR A 27 1.96 -1.79 -4.94
C THR A 27 2.90 -1.26 -3.87
N ILE A 28 2.69 -1.71 -2.64
CA ILE A 28 3.52 -1.31 -1.52
C ILE A 28 4.17 -2.54 -0.90
N ASN A 29 5.34 -2.34 -0.30
CA ASN A 29 5.96 -3.39 0.49
C ASN A 29 5.55 -3.21 1.94
N VAL A 30 4.97 -4.25 2.50
CA VAL A 30 4.60 -4.27 3.91
C VAL A 30 5.40 -5.38 4.60
N ASP A 31 5.71 -5.14 5.86
CA ASP A 31 6.45 -6.11 6.67
C ASP A 31 5.45 -7.05 7.34
N LEU A 32 5.36 -8.26 6.83
CA LEU A 32 4.50 -9.30 7.37
C LEU A 32 5.36 -10.43 7.89
N PHE A 33 5.27 -10.70 9.18
CA PHE A 33 6.00 -11.81 9.81
C PHE A 33 7.51 -11.75 9.55
N GLY A 34 8.08 -10.55 9.56
CA GLY A 34 9.50 -10.36 9.30
C GLY A 34 9.91 -10.46 7.84
N ARG A 35 8.94 -10.41 6.93
CA ARG A 35 9.18 -10.46 5.49
C ARG A 35 8.56 -9.27 4.79
N GLU A 36 9.26 -8.75 3.81
CA GLU A 36 8.68 -7.75 2.93
C GLU A 36 7.79 -8.44 1.92
N THR A 37 6.52 -8.07 1.90
CA THR A 37 5.52 -8.68 1.01
C THR A 37 4.90 -7.59 0.16
N PRO A 38 4.90 -7.71 -1.17
CA PRO A 38 4.23 -6.74 -2.02
C PRO A 38 2.72 -6.91 -1.92
N VAL A 39 2.03 -5.80 -1.70
CA VAL A 39 0.58 -5.78 -1.60
C VAL A 39 0.04 -4.71 -2.53
N GLU A 40 -0.96 -5.06 -3.32
CA GLU A 40 -1.62 -4.12 -4.21
C GLU A 40 -2.85 -3.56 -3.51
N VAL A 41 -2.95 -2.23 -3.49
CA VAL A 41 -4.08 -1.54 -2.87
C VAL A 41 -4.55 -0.42 -3.80
N SER A 42 -5.83 -0.08 -3.67
CA SER A 42 -6.42 0.98 -4.49
C SER A 42 -5.92 2.35 -4.07
N PHE A 43 -5.81 3.28 -5.02
CA PHE A 43 -5.45 4.67 -4.71
C PHE A 43 -6.38 5.28 -3.66
N ALA A 44 -7.65 4.89 -3.68
CA ALA A 44 -8.62 5.42 -2.75
C ALA A 44 -8.43 4.90 -1.32
N ASP A 45 -7.69 3.82 -1.18
CA ASP A 45 -7.48 3.17 0.12
C ASP A 45 -6.17 3.56 0.76
N VAL A 46 -5.41 4.45 0.15
CA VAL A 46 -4.10 4.86 0.67
C VAL A 46 -4.07 6.36 0.87
N LYS A 47 -3.26 6.79 1.80
CA LYS A 47 -3.05 8.21 2.08
C LYS A 47 -1.55 8.46 2.20
N LYS A 48 -1.12 9.55 1.60
CA LYS A 48 0.28 9.94 1.66
C LYS A 48 0.63 10.43 3.06
N MET A 49 1.67 9.86 3.61
CA MET A 49 2.19 10.27 4.92
C MET A 49 3.33 11.25 4.73
N ASN A 50 3.07 12.48 5.09
CA ASN A 50 4.10 13.52 5.09
C ASN A 50 3.98 14.35 6.32
#